data_00bebdff03e8c0c54632511d76cb1ede
#
_entry.id   00bebdff03e8c0c54632511d76cb1ede
#
_cell.length_a   1.000
_cell.length_b   1.000
_cell.length_c   1.000
_cell.angle_alpha   90.00
_cell.angle_beta   90.00
_cell.angle_gamma   90.00
#
_symmetry.space_group_name_H-M   'P 1'
#
loop_
_entity.id
_entity.type
_entity.pdbx_description
1 polymer ?
#
loop_
_entity_poly.entity_id
_entity_poly.type
_entity_poly.pdbx_seq_one_letter_code
_entity_poly.pdbx_strand_id
1 'polypeptide(L)'
;ILSSVFKGIRKGETMAFAMPSNCGKSRFTIDLAAHTALVHKKKVLIISNEMSEEKMKLCLITTIINNPEIQKLHGYEISKTEGELLEFKFRADDPKKVDVEEKGFIIRKKDEKKREFVNRLMKESTEFKNTVAITDWANKEIKNSIYFINITDHTNDELKKVIMNYYYKEQIEYVFYDTLKTDTANIGVPEEIKRTATILSNLAQNFNLYICSTLQLAESDTLPVNLDVNDLAVSRTVKEVLDTLCLIKQINRDTLKNYEYSLKEVDTKFYDLKKYDDPDVRYYACVVDKNRAGAKPTLEFRLNLAYNVWN
;
A
#
# COMPACT_ATOMS: atom_id res chain seq x y z
N ILE A 1 -4.46 0.01 14.55
CA ILE A 1 -5.45 1.11 14.33
C ILE A 1 -6.62 0.60 13.48
N LEU A 2 -6.39 0.03 12.28
CA LEU A 2 -7.49 -0.45 11.42
C LEU A 2 -8.38 -1.48 12.12
N SER A 3 -7.81 -2.40 12.88
CA SER A 3 -8.55 -3.43 13.60
C SER A 3 -9.48 -2.87 14.68
N SER A 4 -9.07 -1.81 15.39
CA SER A 4 -9.88 -1.20 16.45
C SER A 4 -11.04 -0.37 15.91
N VAL A 5 -10.83 0.32 14.78
CA VAL A 5 -11.85 1.20 14.17
C VAL A 5 -12.86 0.42 13.35
N PHE A 6 -12.39 -0.52 12.51
CA PHE A 6 -13.25 -1.28 11.61
C PHE A 6 -13.67 -2.64 12.16
N LYS A 7 -13.27 -2.98 13.41
CA LYS A 7 -13.52 -4.28 14.03
C LYS A 7 -13.04 -5.47 13.20
N GLY A 8 -11.90 -5.26 12.51
CA GLY A 8 -11.32 -6.20 11.56
C GLY A 8 -11.84 -6.02 10.14
N ILE A 9 -11.17 -6.66 9.21
CA ILE A 9 -11.53 -6.76 7.79
C ILE A 9 -12.49 -7.94 7.64
N ARG A 10 -13.74 -7.67 7.23
CA ARG A 10 -14.79 -8.69 7.20
C ARG A 10 -15.05 -9.16 5.77
N LYS A 11 -15.10 -10.46 5.60
CA LYS A 11 -15.57 -11.05 4.35
C LYS A 11 -17.03 -10.68 4.09
N GLY A 12 -17.39 -10.53 2.82
CA GLY A 12 -18.69 -10.08 2.38
C GLY A 12 -18.82 -8.55 2.31
N GLU A 13 -17.76 -7.81 2.70
CA GLU A 13 -17.76 -6.34 2.72
C GLU A 13 -16.80 -5.74 1.69
N THR A 14 -17.11 -4.50 1.30
CA THR A 14 -16.29 -3.68 0.40
C THR A 14 -15.76 -2.46 1.13
N MET A 15 -14.50 -2.15 0.88
CA MET A 15 -13.85 -0.95 1.42
C MET A 15 -13.15 -0.17 0.30
N ALA A 16 -13.16 1.14 0.39
CA ALA A 16 -12.34 1.96 -0.50
C ALA A 16 -11.51 2.99 0.27
N PHE A 17 -10.29 3.21 -0.23
CA PHE A 17 -9.39 4.28 0.20
C PHE A 17 -9.22 5.27 -0.94
N ALA A 18 -9.62 6.51 -0.73
CA ALA A 18 -9.43 7.58 -1.70
C ALA A 18 -8.23 8.44 -1.32
N MET A 19 -7.31 8.63 -2.27
CA MET A 19 -6.09 9.42 -2.08
C MET A 19 -5.80 10.27 -3.33
N PRO A 20 -5.13 11.42 -3.21
CA PRO A 20 -4.65 12.16 -4.36
C PRO A 20 -3.66 11.34 -5.21
N SER A 21 -3.42 11.78 -6.43
CA SER A 21 -2.36 11.20 -7.26
C SER A 21 -0.99 11.30 -6.58
N ASN A 22 -0.12 10.33 -6.83
CA ASN A 22 1.25 10.27 -6.31
C ASN A 22 1.39 10.31 -4.77
N CYS A 23 0.33 10.01 -4.02
CA CYS A 23 0.33 9.99 -2.56
C CYS A 23 0.57 8.61 -1.96
N GLY A 24 0.94 7.60 -2.77
CA GLY A 24 1.29 6.28 -2.28
C GLY A 24 0.13 5.27 -2.22
N LYS A 25 -0.98 5.47 -2.97
CA LYS A 25 -2.12 4.52 -3.05
C LYS A 25 -1.68 3.07 -3.21
N SER A 26 -0.94 2.80 -4.29
CA SER A 26 -0.48 1.45 -4.63
C SER A 26 0.42 0.86 -3.55
N ARG A 27 1.27 1.70 -2.93
CA ARG A 27 2.14 1.28 -1.82
C ARG A 27 1.33 0.89 -0.59
N PHE A 28 0.31 1.66 -0.26
CA PHE A 28 -0.62 1.36 0.82
C PHE A 28 -1.36 0.05 0.57
N THR A 29 -1.86 -0.14 -0.66
CA THR A 29 -2.52 -1.38 -1.07
C THR A 29 -1.62 -2.60 -0.91
N ILE A 30 -0.35 -2.49 -1.32
CA ILE A 30 0.62 -3.59 -1.21
C ILE A 30 0.97 -3.88 0.25
N ASP A 31 1.11 -2.87 1.11
CA ASP A 31 1.35 -3.06 2.55
C ASP A 31 0.18 -3.81 3.21
N LEU A 32 -1.06 -3.39 2.94
CA LEU A 32 -2.25 -4.08 3.43
C LEU A 32 -2.34 -5.53 2.93
N ALA A 33 -2.05 -5.74 1.65
CA ALA A 33 -2.06 -7.08 1.04
C ALA A 33 -0.98 -7.99 1.63
N ALA A 34 0.24 -7.47 1.81
CA ALA A 34 1.35 -8.19 2.43
C ALA A 34 1.02 -8.59 3.87
N HIS A 35 0.51 -7.66 4.66
CA HIS A 35 0.10 -7.93 6.04
C HIS A 35 -1.02 -8.97 6.09
N THR A 36 -2.04 -8.84 5.24
CA THR A 36 -3.15 -9.80 5.15
C THR A 36 -2.66 -11.20 4.81
N ALA A 37 -1.75 -11.31 3.84
CA ALA A 37 -1.26 -12.61 3.39
C ALA A 37 -0.26 -13.24 4.35
N LEU A 38 0.72 -12.48 4.82
CA LEU A 38 1.86 -13.03 5.56
C LEU A 38 1.59 -13.12 7.06
N VAL A 39 0.92 -12.12 7.64
CA VAL A 39 0.61 -12.10 9.09
C VAL A 39 -0.68 -12.89 9.37
N HIS A 40 -1.73 -12.62 8.61
CA HIS A 40 -3.03 -13.29 8.81
C HIS A 40 -3.20 -14.59 8.02
N LYS A 41 -2.19 -15.00 7.22
CA LYS A 41 -2.18 -16.27 6.45
C LYS A 41 -3.40 -16.40 5.54
N LYS A 42 -3.76 -15.33 4.84
CA LYS A 42 -4.88 -15.28 3.91
C LYS A 42 -4.44 -15.29 2.46
N LYS A 43 -5.25 -15.85 1.57
CA LYS A 43 -4.99 -15.82 0.15
C LYS A 43 -5.52 -14.52 -0.46
N VAL A 44 -4.63 -13.80 -1.12
CA VAL A 44 -4.84 -12.44 -1.60
C VAL A 44 -4.65 -12.35 -3.11
N LEU A 45 -5.57 -11.68 -3.80
CA LEU A 45 -5.41 -11.26 -5.18
C LEU A 45 -5.19 -9.74 -5.23
N ILE A 46 -4.10 -9.31 -5.84
CA ILE A 46 -3.84 -7.90 -6.13
C ILE A 46 -4.07 -7.67 -7.63
N ILE A 47 -5.03 -6.81 -7.93
CA ILE A 47 -5.32 -6.36 -9.30
C ILE A 47 -4.84 -4.92 -9.41
N SER A 48 -3.91 -4.65 -10.33
CA SER A 48 -3.44 -3.29 -10.61
C SER A 48 -3.68 -2.91 -12.06
N ASN A 49 -4.06 -1.67 -12.26
CA ASN A 49 -4.17 -1.06 -13.58
C ASN A 49 -3.22 0.15 -13.77
N GLU A 50 -2.39 0.45 -12.76
CA GLU A 50 -1.45 1.57 -12.77
C GLU A 50 0.01 1.13 -12.64
N MET A 51 0.30 0.06 -11.90
CA MET A 51 1.65 -0.42 -11.66
C MET A 51 1.96 -1.69 -12.44
N SER A 52 3.16 -1.77 -13.02
CA SER A 52 3.66 -3.01 -13.60
C SER A 52 3.93 -4.08 -12.52
N GLU A 53 3.93 -5.34 -12.91
CA GLU A 53 4.18 -6.45 -12.00
C GLU A 53 5.55 -6.35 -11.31
N GLU A 54 6.58 -5.90 -12.03
CA GLU A 54 7.92 -5.72 -11.49
C GLU A 54 7.95 -4.66 -10.39
N LYS A 55 7.27 -3.52 -10.60
CA LYS A 55 7.15 -2.46 -9.59
C LYS A 55 6.37 -2.93 -8.37
N MET A 56 5.28 -3.70 -8.57
CA MET A 56 4.52 -4.28 -7.47
C MET A 56 5.38 -5.24 -6.66
N LYS A 57 6.16 -6.11 -7.31
CA LYS A 57 7.06 -7.06 -6.65
C LYS A 57 8.17 -6.35 -5.87
N LEU A 58 8.77 -5.31 -6.44
CA LEU A 58 9.79 -4.52 -5.75
C LEU A 58 9.21 -3.83 -4.50
N CYS A 59 8.05 -3.20 -4.63
CA CYS A 59 7.35 -2.59 -3.51
C CYS A 59 7.01 -3.64 -2.43
N LEU A 60 6.54 -4.82 -2.82
CA LEU A 60 6.25 -5.92 -1.89
C LEU A 60 7.50 -6.39 -1.13
N ILE A 61 8.61 -6.60 -1.81
CA ILE A 61 9.87 -6.99 -1.16
C ILE A 61 10.36 -5.90 -0.21
N THR A 62 10.27 -4.61 -0.62
CA THR A 62 10.59 -3.48 0.26
C THR A 62 9.71 -3.48 1.51
N THR A 63 8.41 -3.72 1.37
CA THR A 63 7.47 -3.86 2.50
C THR A 63 7.87 -5.02 3.40
N ILE A 64 8.15 -6.20 2.84
CA ILE A 64 8.52 -7.40 3.61
C ILE A 64 9.80 -7.18 4.43
N ILE A 65 10.78 -6.50 3.85
CA ILE A 65 12.05 -6.20 4.52
C ILE A 65 11.83 -5.24 5.71
N ASN A 66 10.94 -4.26 5.57
CA ASN A 66 10.87 -3.14 6.50
C ASN A 66 9.67 -3.18 7.47
N ASN A 67 8.62 -3.96 7.17
CA ASN A 67 7.44 -4.01 8.04
C ASN A 67 7.76 -4.77 9.33
N PRO A 68 7.62 -4.13 10.53
CA PRO A 68 8.04 -4.73 11.80
C PRO A 68 7.31 -6.03 12.17
N GLU A 69 6.05 -6.19 11.74
CA GLU A 69 5.28 -7.40 12.00
C GLU A 69 5.77 -8.57 11.13
N ILE A 70 6.14 -8.27 9.88
CA ILE A 70 6.67 -9.28 8.95
C ILE A 70 8.13 -9.62 9.31
N GLN A 71 8.91 -8.64 9.78
CA GLN A 71 10.27 -8.89 10.29
C GLN A 71 10.28 -9.96 11.40
N LYS A 72 9.30 -9.95 12.30
CA LYS A 72 9.16 -10.98 13.33
C LYS A 72 8.96 -12.38 12.75
N LEU A 73 8.40 -12.51 11.54
CA LEU A 73 8.15 -13.80 10.90
C LEU A 73 9.40 -14.39 10.25
N HIS A 74 10.22 -13.57 9.60
CA HIS A 74 11.45 -14.04 8.96
C HIS A 74 12.70 -13.92 9.86
N GLY A 75 12.64 -13.16 10.96
CA GLY A 75 13.67 -13.11 11.99
C GLY A 75 14.91 -12.27 11.66
N TYR A 76 14.87 -11.44 10.61
CA TYR A 76 15.95 -10.54 10.24
C TYR A 76 15.58 -9.08 10.50
N GLU A 77 16.43 -8.36 11.23
CA GLU A 77 16.27 -6.92 11.49
C GLU A 77 17.18 -6.13 10.54
N ILE A 78 16.68 -5.86 9.36
CA ILE A 78 17.36 -4.99 8.38
C ILE A 78 16.39 -3.95 7.86
N SER A 79 16.94 -2.85 7.34
CA SER A 79 16.16 -1.79 6.72
C SER A 79 16.77 -1.43 5.37
N LYS A 80 15.96 -1.42 4.32
CA LYS A 80 16.36 -1.10 2.94
C LYS A 80 15.34 -0.26 2.24
N THR A 81 15.79 0.83 1.62
CA THR A 81 14.95 1.58 0.71
C THR A 81 14.81 0.87 -0.63
N GLU A 82 13.75 1.19 -1.37
CA GLU A 82 13.54 0.68 -2.73
C GLU A 82 14.70 1.07 -3.67
N GLY A 83 15.23 2.30 -3.52
CA GLY A 83 16.39 2.77 -4.28
C GLY A 83 17.66 1.97 -3.97
N GLU A 84 17.94 1.69 -2.70
CA GLU A 84 19.08 0.88 -2.30
C GLU A 84 19.02 -0.55 -2.87
N LEU A 85 17.81 -1.15 -2.90
CA LEU A 85 17.61 -2.47 -3.50
C LEU A 85 17.86 -2.45 -5.01
N LEU A 86 17.34 -1.47 -5.73
CA LEU A 86 17.53 -1.31 -7.17
C LEU A 86 18.99 -1.06 -7.56
N GLU A 87 19.68 -0.25 -6.78
CA GLU A 87 21.07 0.14 -7.02
C GLU A 87 22.10 -0.84 -6.44
N PHE A 88 21.66 -1.94 -5.82
CA PHE A 88 22.53 -2.90 -5.14
C PHE A 88 23.42 -2.24 -4.08
N LYS A 89 22.89 -1.29 -3.33
CA LYS A 89 23.59 -0.59 -2.24
C LYS A 89 23.50 -1.36 -0.94
N PHE A 90 24.60 -2.04 -0.59
CA PHE A 90 24.72 -2.85 0.63
C PHE A 90 25.99 -2.47 1.39
N ARG A 91 25.89 -2.36 2.71
CA ARG A 91 27.01 -1.98 3.57
C ARG A 91 27.99 -3.12 3.74
N ALA A 92 29.27 -2.77 3.77
CA ALA A 92 30.34 -3.71 4.08
C ALA A 92 30.32 -4.07 5.58
N ASP A 93 30.59 -5.34 5.90
CA ASP A 93 30.78 -5.80 7.27
C ASP A 93 32.05 -5.16 7.90
N ASP A 94 33.09 -4.98 7.08
CA ASP A 94 34.32 -4.30 7.46
C ASP A 94 34.71 -3.27 6.38
N PRO A 95 34.32 -1.98 6.55
CA PRO A 95 34.62 -0.92 5.58
C PRO A 95 36.11 -0.64 5.36
N LYS A 96 37.01 -1.18 6.22
CA LYS A 96 38.47 -1.02 6.05
C LYS A 96 39.07 -2.01 5.06
N LYS A 97 38.38 -3.09 4.76
CA LYS A 97 38.85 -4.17 3.86
C LYS A 97 38.31 -4.05 2.44
N VAL A 98 37.36 -3.16 2.21
CA VAL A 98 36.64 -3.08 0.93
C VAL A 98 36.47 -1.61 0.51
N ASP A 99 36.48 -1.36 -0.79
CA ASP A 99 36.19 -0.03 -1.31
C ASP A 99 34.72 0.31 -1.08
N VAL A 100 34.45 1.36 -0.30
CA VAL A 100 33.10 1.82 0.06
C VAL A 100 32.91 3.31 -0.24
N GLU A 101 31.67 3.71 -0.52
CA GLU A 101 31.26 5.13 -0.57
C GLU A 101 30.97 5.68 0.85
N GLU A 102 30.66 7.00 0.98
CA GLU A 102 30.49 7.70 2.26
C GLU A 102 29.56 7.00 3.28
N LYS A 103 28.52 6.32 2.80
CA LYS A 103 27.57 5.60 3.67
C LYS A 103 27.99 4.16 4.00
N GLY A 104 29.20 3.75 3.62
CA GLY A 104 29.72 2.42 3.84
C GLY A 104 29.19 1.37 2.84
N PHE A 105 28.54 1.78 1.76
CA PHE A 105 28.08 0.89 0.72
C PHE A 105 29.22 0.41 -0.17
N ILE A 106 29.28 -0.89 -0.48
CA ILE A 106 30.31 -1.50 -1.30
C ILE A 106 30.23 -0.98 -2.73
N ILE A 107 31.33 -0.42 -3.25
CA ILE A 107 31.41 0.12 -4.60
C ILE A 107 31.68 -1.02 -5.60
N ARG A 108 30.89 -1.07 -6.68
CA ARG A 108 31.17 -1.95 -7.81
C ARG A 108 32.37 -1.39 -8.60
N LYS A 109 33.41 -2.24 -8.82
CA LYS A 109 34.57 -1.85 -9.59
C LYS A 109 34.22 -1.66 -11.07
N LYS A 110 34.97 -0.76 -11.77
CA LYS A 110 34.64 -0.34 -13.15
C LYS A 110 34.53 -1.51 -14.13
N ASP A 111 35.40 -2.50 -14.01
CA ASP A 111 35.46 -3.66 -14.90
C ASP A 111 34.87 -4.94 -14.31
N GLU A 112 34.24 -4.83 -13.12
CA GLU A 112 33.67 -5.96 -12.42
C GLU A 112 32.31 -6.35 -13.05
N LYS A 113 32.17 -7.61 -13.45
CA LYS A 113 30.91 -8.15 -13.98
C LYS A 113 29.85 -8.19 -12.85
N LYS A 114 28.58 -8.04 -13.21
CA LYS A 114 27.47 -8.09 -12.23
C LYS A 114 27.53 -9.34 -11.34
N ARG A 115 27.85 -10.51 -11.92
CA ARG A 115 27.94 -11.77 -11.18
C ARG A 115 29.09 -11.78 -10.17
N GLU A 116 30.23 -11.19 -10.52
CA GLU A 116 31.39 -11.07 -9.64
C GLU A 116 31.08 -10.14 -8.46
N PHE A 117 30.45 -9.01 -8.76
CA PHE A 117 29.98 -8.08 -7.74
C PHE A 117 29.00 -8.73 -6.75
N VAL A 118 27.98 -9.46 -7.25
CA VAL A 118 27.03 -10.20 -6.40
C VAL A 118 27.76 -11.24 -5.53
N ASN A 119 28.71 -11.98 -6.09
CA ASN A 119 29.51 -12.93 -5.31
C ASN A 119 30.36 -12.25 -4.23
N ARG A 120 30.85 -11.04 -4.50
CA ARG A 120 31.60 -10.24 -3.53
C ARG A 120 30.68 -9.71 -2.43
N LEU A 121 29.48 -9.19 -2.77
CA LEU A 121 28.46 -8.81 -1.79
C LEU A 121 28.10 -9.98 -0.88
N MET A 122 27.94 -11.19 -1.42
CA MET A 122 27.70 -12.40 -0.62
C MET A 122 28.82 -12.74 0.36
N LYS A 123 30.04 -12.30 0.14
CA LYS A 123 31.15 -12.53 1.07
C LYS A 123 31.31 -11.42 2.09
N GLU A 124 31.12 -10.18 1.68
CA GLU A 124 31.54 -8.98 2.38
C GLU A 124 30.39 -8.18 3.03
N SER A 125 29.13 -8.59 2.80
CA SER A 125 27.95 -7.90 3.34
C SER A 125 26.97 -8.87 3.97
N THR A 126 26.86 -8.85 5.27
CA THR A 126 25.81 -9.56 6.02
C THR A 126 24.43 -8.99 5.68
N GLU A 127 24.35 -7.68 5.44
CA GLU A 127 23.12 -7.01 5.00
C GLU A 127 22.60 -7.59 3.67
N PHE A 128 23.50 -7.85 2.70
CA PHE A 128 23.14 -8.50 1.44
C PHE A 128 22.71 -9.96 1.64
N LYS A 129 23.45 -10.74 2.43
CA LYS A 129 23.07 -12.12 2.77
C LYS A 129 21.68 -12.19 3.38
N ASN A 130 21.39 -11.32 4.34
CA ASN A 130 20.07 -11.25 4.99
C ASN A 130 18.98 -10.86 3.98
N THR A 131 19.25 -9.91 3.09
CA THR A 131 18.30 -9.53 2.03
C THR A 131 17.97 -10.70 1.11
N VAL A 132 18.98 -11.49 0.71
CA VAL A 132 18.78 -12.70 -0.11
C VAL A 132 17.95 -13.72 0.67
N ALA A 133 18.28 -13.98 1.94
CA ALA A 133 17.53 -14.92 2.78
C ALA A 133 16.07 -14.51 2.98
N ILE A 134 15.81 -13.21 3.19
CA ILE A 134 14.43 -12.65 3.27
C ILE A 134 13.71 -12.85 1.95
N THR A 135 14.38 -12.59 0.81
CA THR A 135 13.79 -12.76 -0.52
C THR A 135 13.43 -14.21 -0.79
N ASP A 136 14.31 -15.14 -0.42
CA ASP A 136 14.05 -16.57 -0.56
C ASP A 136 12.89 -17.04 0.34
N TRP A 137 12.84 -16.54 1.58
CA TRP A 137 11.72 -16.78 2.48
C TRP A 137 10.41 -16.22 1.90
N ALA A 138 10.45 -14.95 1.44
CA ALA A 138 9.28 -14.29 0.85
C ALA A 138 8.77 -15.08 -0.36
N ASN A 139 9.63 -15.52 -1.27
CA ASN A 139 9.24 -16.30 -2.44
C ASN A 139 8.54 -17.61 -2.07
N LYS A 140 8.90 -18.24 -0.96
CA LYS A 140 8.21 -19.44 -0.46
C LYS A 140 6.84 -19.11 0.11
N GLU A 141 6.75 -18.08 0.94
CA GLU A 141 5.51 -17.69 1.64
C GLU A 141 4.47 -17.12 0.69
N ILE A 142 4.90 -16.29 -0.30
CA ILE A 142 3.97 -15.63 -1.23
C ILE A 142 3.46 -16.53 -2.35
N LYS A 143 4.19 -17.61 -2.68
CA LYS A 143 3.90 -18.47 -3.86
C LYS A 143 2.46 -18.94 -3.96
N ASN A 144 1.81 -19.21 -2.82
CA ASN A 144 0.43 -19.71 -2.76
C ASN A 144 -0.49 -18.81 -1.93
N SER A 145 -0.06 -17.59 -1.63
CA SER A 145 -0.81 -16.66 -0.79
C SER A 145 -1.04 -15.29 -1.43
N ILE A 146 -0.16 -14.85 -2.34
CA ILE A 146 -0.31 -13.57 -3.04
C ILE A 146 -0.27 -13.82 -4.55
N TYR A 147 -1.33 -13.41 -5.22
CA TYR A 147 -1.48 -13.45 -6.67
C TYR A 147 -1.50 -12.03 -7.20
N PHE A 148 -0.77 -11.78 -8.29
CA PHE A 148 -0.71 -10.49 -8.97
C PHE A 148 -1.31 -10.61 -10.36
N ILE A 149 -2.09 -9.62 -10.74
CA ILE A 149 -2.53 -9.45 -12.12
C ILE A 149 -2.52 -7.96 -12.47
N ASN A 150 -1.96 -7.64 -13.63
CA ASN A 150 -2.05 -6.31 -14.20
C ASN A 150 -3.14 -6.31 -15.29
N ILE A 151 -4.10 -5.40 -15.16
CA ILE A 151 -5.17 -5.20 -16.14
C ILE A 151 -5.26 -3.69 -16.36
N THR A 152 -4.66 -3.19 -17.45
CA THR A 152 -4.62 -1.74 -17.73
C THR A 152 -6.00 -1.18 -18.02
N ASP A 153 -6.69 -1.77 -18.99
CA ASP A 153 -8.05 -1.42 -19.39
C ASP A 153 -8.90 -2.68 -19.42
N HIS A 154 -10.11 -2.60 -18.90
CA HIS A 154 -10.99 -3.77 -18.80
C HIS A 154 -12.46 -3.37 -18.80
N THR A 155 -13.28 -4.28 -19.22
CA THR A 155 -14.71 -4.26 -18.97
C THR A 155 -15.05 -4.81 -17.58
N ASN A 156 -16.23 -4.49 -17.09
CA ASN A 156 -16.73 -5.05 -15.83
C ASN A 156 -16.86 -6.58 -15.88
N ASP A 157 -17.16 -7.13 -17.05
CA ASP A 157 -17.25 -8.59 -17.23
C ASP A 157 -15.87 -9.27 -17.17
N GLU A 158 -14.82 -8.63 -17.69
CA GLU A 158 -13.45 -9.12 -17.58
C GLU A 158 -12.97 -9.09 -16.13
N LEU A 159 -13.20 -7.98 -15.42
CA LEU A 159 -12.85 -7.86 -14.00
C LEU A 159 -13.55 -8.95 -13.17
N LYS A 160 -14.84 -9.17 -13.40
CA LYS A 160 -15.61 -10.23 -12.76
C LYS A 160 -15.03 -11.62 -13.06
N LYS A 161 -14.74 -11.91 -14.34
CA LYS A 161 -14.15 -13.19 -14.75
C LYS A 161 -12.81 -13.45 -14.10
N VAL A 162 -11.96 -12.41 -13.98
CA VAL A 162 -10.66 -12.52 -13.32
C VAL A 162 -10.84 -12.90 -11.85
N ILE A 163 -11.64 -12.15 -11.09
CA ILE A 163 -11.87 -12.41 -9.66
C ILE A 163 -12.45 -13.81 -9.46
N MET A 164 -13.46 -14.20 -10.25
CA MET A 164 -14.07 -15.53 -10.17
C MET A 164 -13.09 -16.65 -10.51
N ASN A 165 -12.23 -16.47 -11.52
CA ASN A 165 -11.22 -17.46 -11.88
C ASN A 165 -10.24 -17.73 -10.72
N TYR A 166 -9.74 -16.69 -10.07
CA TYR A 166 -8.87 -16.82 -8.91
C TYR A 166 -9.62 -17.38 -7.68
N TYR A 167 -10.88 -17.00 -7.50
CA TYR A 167 -11.72 -17.57 -6.44
C TYR A 167 -11.84 -19.08 -6.58
N TYR A 168 -12.21 -19.58 -7.77
CA TYR A 168 -12.41 -21.02 -7.97
C TYR A 168 -11.12 -21.83 -8.02
N LYS A 169 -10.06 -21.30 -8.64
CA LYS A 169 -8.80 -22.02 -8.79
C LYS A 169 -7.91 -21.96 -7.57
N GLU A 170 -7.79 -20.76 -6.99
CA GLU A 170 -6.81 -20.47 -5.96
C GLU A 170 -7.45 -20.32 -4.58
N GLN A 171 -8.78 -20.23 -4.52
CA GLN A 171 -9.53 -20.02 -3.27
C GLN A 171 -9.11 -18.74 -2.56
N ILE A 172 -8.97 -17.65 -3.30
CA ILE A 172 -8.68 -16.33 -2.71
C ILE A 172 -9.80 -15.91 -1.77
N GLU A 173 -9.44 -15.16 -0.74
CA GLU A 173 -10.37 -14.64 0.26
C GLU A 173 -10.43 -13.11 0.24
N TYR A 174 -9.36 -12.46 -0.23
CA TYR A 174 -9.17 -11.01 -0.23
C TYR A 174 -8.75 -10.53 -1.61
N VAL A 175 -9.38 -9.46 -2.06
CA VAL A 175 -9.05 -8.81 -3.34
C VAL A 175 -8.68 -7.36 -3.05
N PHE A 176 -7.52 -6.94 -3.54
CA PHE A 176 -7.07 -5.55 -3.53
C PHE A 176 -7.04 -5.04 -4.97
N TYR A 177 -7.86 -4.04 -5.27
CA TYR A 177 -8.01 -3.50 -6.61
C TYR A 177 -7.54 -2.05 -6.69
N ASP A 178 -6.44 -1.82 -7.38
CA ASP A 178 -5.74 -0.53 -7.49
C ASP A 178 -5.60 -0.13 -8.96
N THR A 179 -6.44 0.76 -9.47
CA THR A 179 -7.44 1.64 -8.86
C THR A 179 -8.83 1.31 -9.42
N LEU A 180 -9.89 1.60 -8.66
CA LEU A 180 -11.26 1.47 -9.15
C LEU A 180 -11.51 2.41 -10.33
N LYS A 181 -11.74 1.85 -11.52
CA LYS A 181 -11.99 2.55 -12.78
C LYS A 181 -13.39 2.27 -13.31
N THR A 182 -13.81 3.12 -14.24
CA THR A 182 -15.00 2.88 -15.05
C THR A 182 -14.76 1.77 -16.06
N ASP A 183 -15.84 1.10 -16.45
CA ASP A 183 -15.85 0.15 -17.56
C ASP A 183 -15.42 0.83 -18.87
N THR A 184 -14.48 0.24 -19.60
CA THR A 184 -13.97 0.79 -20.87
C THR A 184 -15.02 0.85 -21.96
N ALA A 185 -16.07 0.04 -21.89
CA ALA A 185 -17.19 0.08 -22.83
C ALA A 185 -18.07 1.33 -22.66
N ASN A 186 -17.98 2.03 -21.49
CA ASN A 186 -18.87 3.13 -21.12
C ASN A 186 -18.11 4.34 -20.55
N ILE A 187 -16.97 4.66 -21.13
CA ILE A 187 -16.14 5.80 -20.70
C ILE A 187 -16.93 7.09 -20.77
N GLY A 188 -16.94 7.86 -19.67
CA GLY A 188 -17.55 9.20 -19.61
C GLY A 188 -18.96 9.23 -18.99
N VAL A 189 -19.51 8.09 -18.57
CA VAL A 189 -20.76 8.05 -17.82
C VAL A 189 -20.49 8.10 -16.32
N PRO A 190 -20.88 9.16 -15.58
CA PRO A 190 -20.56 9.30 -14.16
C PRO A 190 -21.06 8.14 -13.28
N GLU A 191 -22.11 7.45 -13.71
CA GLU A 191 -22.71 6.34 -12.96
C GLU A 191 -21.97 5.00 -13.15
N GLU A 192 -21.10 4.89 -14.13
CA GLU A 192 -20.39 3.63 -14.44
C GLU A 192 -19.45 3.20 -13.32
N ILE A 193 -18.83 4.14 -12.62
CA ILE A 193 -17.99 3.77 -11.47
C ILE A 193 -18.81 3.19 -10.32
N LYS A 194 -20.04 3.68 -10.12
CA LYS A 194 -21.01 3.09 -9.18
C LYS A 194 -21.37 1.67 -9.61
N ARG A 195 -21.53 1.45 -10.93
CA ARG A 195 -21.83 0.12 -11.47
C ARG A 195 -20.68 -0.85 -11.22
N THR A 196 -19.44 -0.44 -11.48
CA THR A 196 -18.25 -1.25 -11.15
C THR A 196 -18.20 -1.57 -9.65
N ALA A 197 -18.38 -0.57 -8.79
CA ALA A 197 -18.45 -0.77 -7.34
C ALA A 197 -19.59 -1.72 -6.92
N THR A 198 -20.75 -1.64 -7.59
CA THR A 198 -21.89 -2.56 -7.34
C THR A 198 -21.54 -3.99 -7.69
N ILE A 199 -20.85 -4.21 -8.80
CA ILE A 199 -20.38 -5.54 -9.20
C ILE A 199 -19.41 -6.10 -8.15
N LEU A 200 -18.47 -5.30 -7.69
CA LEU A 200 -17.53 -5.71 -6.65
C LEU A 200 -18.26 -6.02 -5.33
N SER A 201 -19.24 -5.21 -4.93
CA SER A 201 -20.05 -5.46 -3.74
C SER A 201 -20.84 -6.77 -3.86
N ASN A 202 -21.43 -7.04 -5.02
CA ASN A 202 -22.14 -8.30 -5.27
C ASN A 202 -21.16 -9.51 -5.24
N LEU A 203 -19.96 -9.37 -5.78
CA LEU A 203 -18.93 -10.42 -5.69
C LEU A 203 -18.51 -10.66 -4.25
N ALA A 204 -18.29 -9.59 -3.48
CA ALA A 204 -17.93 -9.69 -2.06
C ALA A 204 -18.99 -10.49 -1.29
N GLN A 205 -20.27 -10.14 -1.44
CA GLN A 205 -21.37 -10.79 -0.74
C GLN A 205 -21.61 -12.23 -1.22
N ASN A 206 -21.67 -12.45 -2.53
CA ASN A 206 -22.03 -13.77 -3.09
C ASN A 206 -20.93 -14.82 -2.89
N PHE A 207 -19.66 -14.41 -2.87
CA PHE A 207 -18.51 -15.31 -2.73
C PHE A 207 -17.82 -15.17 -1.36
N ASN A 208 -18.41 -14.41 -0.45
CA ASN A 208 -17.82 -14.15 0.88
C ASN A 208 -16.36 -13.69 0.79
N LEU A 209 -16.08 -12.79 -0.16
CA LEU A 209 -14.79 -12.14 -0.33
C LEU A 209 -14.75 -10.82 0.43
N TYR A 210 -13.57 -10.38 0.85
CA TYR A 210 -13.33 -8.99 1.16
C TYR A 210 -12.72 -8.29 -0.06
N ILE A 211 -13.27 -7.17 -0.48
CA ILE A 211 -12.77 -6.41 -1.62
C ILE A 211 -12.41 -4.99 -1.18
N CYS A 212 -11.14 -4.66 -1.28
CA CYS A 212 -10.60 -3.35 -1.01
C CYS A 212 -10.19 -2.68 -2.32
N SER A 213 -10.70 -1.48 -2.58
CA SER A 213 -10.35 -0.72 -3.77
C SER A 213 -9.70 0.60 -3.40
N THR A 214 -8.89 1.14 -4.30
CA THR A 214 -8.45 2.53 -4.20
C THR A 214 -9.24 3.43 -5.14
N LEU A 215 -9.38 4.70 -4.75
CA LEU A 215 -10.04 5.76 -5.50
C LEU A 215 -9.12 6.97 -5.59
N GLN A 216 -9.41 7.88 -6.49
CA GLN A 216 -8.70 9.14 -6.59
C GLN A 216 -9.51 10.27 -5.95
N LEU A 217 -8.83 11.10 -5.13
CA LEU A 217 -9.35 12.40 -4.71
C LEU A 217 -9.09 13.42 -5.80
N ALA A 218 -10.03 14.35 -5.95
CA ALA A 218 -9.83 15.53 -6.77
C ALA A 218 -8.74 16.42 -6.15
N GLU A 219 -8.09 17.20 -6.99
CA GLU A 219 -7.25 18.30 -6.51
C GLU A 219 -8.15 19.37 -5.89
N SER A 220 -7.96 19.64 -4.62
CA SER A 220 -8.74 20.63 -3.86
C SER A 220 -7.89 21.23 -2.74
N ASP A 221 -8.26 22.44 -2.32
CA ASP A 221 -7.69 23.11 -1.15
C ASP A 221 -8.34 22.67 0.16
N THR A 222 -9.26 21.70 0.12
CA THR A 222 -9.92 21.14 1.31
C THR A 222 -8.86 20.64 2.28
N LEU A 223 -8.94 21.08 3.54
CA LEU A 223 -8.05 20.60 4.60
C LEU A 223 -8.20 19.10 4.79
N PRO A 224 -7.08 18.37 5.02
CA PRO A 224 -7.11 16.91 5.13
C PRO A 224 -8.10 16.34 6.14
N VAL A 225 -8.43 17.07 7.23
CA VAL A 225 -9.44 16.65 8.24
C VAL A 225 -10.85 16.97 7.86
N ASN A 226 -11.06 17.86 6.88
CA ASN A 226 -12.38 18.30 6.43
C ASN A 226 -12.82 17.60 5.14
N LEU A 227 -12.09 16.57 4.72
CA LEU A 227 -12.44 15.79 3.53
C LEU A 227 -13.81 15.15 3.68
N ASP A 228 -14.57 15.19 2.61
CA ASP A 228 -15.83 14.47 2.50
C ASP A 228 -15.98 13.82 1.09
N VAL A 229 -17.10 13.16 0.85
CA VAL A 229 -17.36 12.50 -0.44
C VAL A 229 -17.33 13.44 -1.64
N ASN A 230 -17.46 14.77 -1.42
CA ASN A 230 -17.41 15.78 -2.49
C ASN A 230 -15.97 15.98 -3.04
N ASP A 231 -14.96 15.57 -2.29
CA ASP A 231 -13.57 15.62 -2.71
C ASP A 231 -13.15 14.42 -3.59
N LEU A 232 -14.05 13.47 -3.86
CA LEU A 232 -13.77 12.39 -4.81
C LEU A 232 -13.66 12.94 -6.25
N ALA A 233 -12.64 12.50 -6.97
CA ALA A 233 -12.50 12.77 -8.41
C ALA A 233 -13.52 12.03 -9.28
N VAL A 234 -14.29 11.14 -8.68
CA VAL A 234 -15.30 10.28 -9.29
C VAL A 234 -16.68 10.57 -8.70
N SER A 235 -17.70 9.92 -9.25
CA SER A 235 -19.09 10.10 -8.76
C SER A 235 -19.22 9.81 -7.27
N ARG A 236 -19.84 10.73 -6.53
CA ARG A 236 -20.17 10.62 -5.10
C ARG A 236 -21.07 9.43 -4.79
N THR A 237 -21.83 8.98 -5.78
CA THR A 237 -22.77 7.86 -5.64
C THR A 237 -22.07 6.52 -5.35
N VAL A 238 -20.75 6.41 -5.58
CA VAL A 238 -19.96 5.22 -5.21
C VAL A 238 -20.04 4.92 -3.70
N LYS A 239 -20.14 5.98 -2.86
CA LYS A 239 -20.30 5.84 -1.41
C LYS A 239 -21.54 5.05 -1.03
N GLU A 240 -22.62 5.11 -1.80
CA GLU A 240 -23.86 4.41 -1.48
C GLU A 240 -23.66 2.89 -1.43
N VAL A 241 -22.80 2.38 -2.29
CA VAL A 241 -22.55 0.94 -2.48
C VAL A 241 -21.52 0.39 -1.50
N LEU A 242 -20.44 1.13 -1.27
CA LEU A 242 -19.35 0.70 -0.38
C LEU A 242 -19.82 0.54 1.08
N ASP A 243 -19.25 -0.41 1.80
CA ASP A 243 -19.47 -0.59 3.24
C ASP A 243 -18.63 0.39 4.05
N THR A 244 -17.39 0.62 3.60
CA THR A 244 -16.46 1.57 4.22
C THR A 244 -15.81 2.44 3.17
N LEU A 245 -15.71 3.76 3.45
CA LEU A 245 -14.99 4.74 2.64
C LEU A 245 -14.08 5.58 3.53
N CYS A 246 -12.80 5.58 3.21
CA CYS A 246 -11.78 6.38 3.86
C CYS A 246 -11.17 7.36 2.87
N LEU A 247 -11.06 8.62 3.27
CA LEU A 247 -10.48 9.70 2.49
C LEU A 247 -9.14 10.07 3.13
N ILE A 248 -8.05 9.96 2.38
CA ILE A 248 -6.70 10.09 2.92
C ILE A 248 -5.96 11.19 2.16
N LYS A 249 -5.50 12.20 2.87
CA LYS A 249 -4.73 13.31 2.29
C LYS A 249 -3.53 13.64 3.16
N GLN A 250 -2.41 13.96 2.50
CA GLN A 250 -1.19 14.32 3.19
C GLN A 250 -1.36 15.63 3.95
N ILE A 251 -0.79 15.67 5.15
CA ILE A 251 -0.67 16.86 5.99
C ILE A 251 0.64 17.54 5.62
N ASN A 252 0.59 18.76 5.08
CA ASN A 252 1.76 19.56 4.73
C ASN A 252 2.09 20.55 5.85
N ARG A 253 3.37 20.97 5.96
CA ARG A 253 3.82 21.97 6.94
C ARG A 253 3.01 23.27 6.88
N ASP A 254 2.70 23.75 5.66
CA ASP A 254 1.95 24.99 5.46
C ASP A 254 0.49 24.86 5.88
N THR A 255 -0.08 23.68 5.74
CA THR A 255 -1.45 23.39 6.21
C THR A 255 -1.49 23.16 7.73
N LEU A 256 -0.37 22.78 8.37
CA LEU A 256 -0.30 22.55 9.82
C LEU A 256 -0.61 23.80 10.65
N LYS A 257 -0.15 24.98 10.24
CA LYS A 257 -0.47 26.24 10.92
C LYS A 257 -1.97 26.51 10.95
N ASN A 258 -2.66 26.20 9.85
CA ASN A 258 -4.12 26.32 9.76
C ASN A 258 -4.83 25.19 10.52
N TYR A 259 -4.17 24.05 10.69
CA TYR A 259 -4.64 22.90 11.45
C TYR A 259 -4.73 23.14 12.94
N GLU A 260 -3.76 23.83 13.55
CA GLU A 260 -3.80 24.17 14.97
C GLU A 260 -5.06 24.94 15.37
N TYR A 261 -5.60 25.75 14.46
CA TYR A 261 -6.84 26.51 14.71
C TYR A 261 -8.10 25.65 14.58
N SER A 262 -8.13 24.71 13.64
CA SER A 262 -9.29 23.84 13.40
C SER A 262 -9.40 22.68 14.41
N LEU A 263 -8.28 22.27 15.01
CA LEU A 263 -8.21 21.11 15.90
C LEU A 263 -8.28 21.47 17.38
N LYS A 264 -8.22 22.73 17.73
CA LYS A 264 -8.54 23.20 19.09
C LYS A 264 -9.97 22.84 19.50
N GLU A 265 -10.85 22.59 18.54
CA GLU A 265 -12.22 22.13 18.75
C GLU A 265 -12.38 20.60 18.78
N VAL A 266 -11.38 19.83 18.33
CA VAL A 266 -11.40 18.37 18.28
C VAL A 266 -10.16 17.83 18.99
N ASP A 267 -10.35 17.27 20.17
CA ASP A 267 -9.39 16.61 21.08
C ASP A 267 -7.89 16.66 20.68
N THR A 268 -7.16 17.58 21.31
CA THR A 268 -5.85 18.11 20.96
C THR A 268 -4.65 17.18 21.16
N LYS A 269 -4.82 15.88 21.36
CA LYS A 269 -3.71 14.92 21.55
C LYS A 269 -2.90 14.60 20.29
N PHE A 270 -3.31 15.12 19.14
CA PHE A 270 -2.73 14.72 17.86
C PHE A 270 -1.45 15.46 17.44
N TYR A 271 -1.10 16.62 18.02
CA TYR A 271 -0.11 17.49 17.38
C TYR A 271 1.03 17.94 18.31
N ASP A 272 2.08 17.18 18.32
CA ASP A 272 3.42 17.71 18.56
C ASP A 272 4.01 18.13 17.21
N LEU A 273 4.03 19.45 16.93
CA LEU A 273 4.54 20.01 15.67
C LEU A 273 5.99 19.63 15.37
N LYS A 274 6.81 19.35 16.40
CA LYS A 274 8.20 18.87 16.26
C LYS A 274 8.27 17.49 15.60
N LYS A 275 7.20 16.70 15.68
CA LYS A 275 7.09 15.38 15.08
C LYS A 275 7.15 15.44 13.54
N TYR A 276 6.80 16.58 12.94
CA TYR A 276 6.69 16.77 11.49
C TYR A 276 7.96 17.33 10.84
N ASP A 277 9.07 17.43 11.59
CA ASP A 277 10.34 17.96 11.09
C ASP A 277 11.20 16.92 10.35
N ASP A 278 10.81 15.66 10.37
CA ASP A 278 11.50 14.60 9.62
C ASP A 278 11.17 14.72 8.11
N PRO A 279 12.15 15.02 7.24
CA PRO A 279 11.92 15.16 5.80
C PRO A 279 11.56 13.84 5.12
N ASP A 280 11.90 12.70 5.73
CA ASP A 280 11.69 11.36 5.16
C ASP A 280 10.34 10.77 5.57
N VAL A 281 9.62 11.41 6.49
CA VAL A 281 8.34 10.95 7.00
C VAL A 281 7.20 11.85 6.55
N ARG A 282 6.18 11.24 5.96
CA ARG A 282 4.94 11.90 5.59
C ARG A 282 3.83 11.53 6.56
N TYR A 283 3.00 12.49 6.87
CA TYR A 283 1.82 12.33 7.71
C TYR A 283 0.57 12.50 6.87
N TYR A 284 -0.44 11.71 7.16
CA TYR A 284 -1.71 11.71 6.44
C TYR A 284 -2.86 11.73 7.44
N ALA A 285 -3.85 12.56 7.19
CA ALA A 285 -5.15 12.42 7.84
C ALA A 285 -5.98 11.42 7.01
N CYS A 286 -6.62 10.50 7.70
CA CYS A 286 -7.58 9.55 7.15
C CYS A 286 -8.94 9.82 7.77
N VAL A 287 -9.82 10.44 7.01
CA VAL A 287 -11.22 10.68 7.42
C VAL A 287 -12.05 9.47 7.04
N VAL A 288 -12.64 8.83 8.02
CA VAL A 288 -13.59 7.74 7.79
C VAL A 288 -14.97 8.34 7.45
N ASP A 289 -15.22 8.55 6.16
CA ASP A 289 -16.44 9.18 5.68
C ASP A 289 -17.66 8.24 5.73
N LYS A 290 -17.46 6.93 5.52
CA LYS A 290 -18.47 5.90 5.70
C LYS A 290 -17.92 4.70 6.47
N ASN A 291 -18.67 4.20 7.43
CA ASN A 291 -18.36 2.95 8.14
C ASN A 291 -19.67 2.30 8.61
N ARG A 292 -20.11 1.25 7.93
CA ARG A 292 -21.31 0.48 8.36
C ARG A 292 -21.08 -0.26 9.66
N ALA A 293 -19.83 -0.52 10.02
CA ALA A 293 -19.49 -1.28 11.23
C ALA A 293 -19.42 -0.43 12.51
N GLY A 294 -19.44 0.90 12.42
CA GLY A 294 -19.36 1.74 13.62
C GLY A 294 -18.96 3.20 13.42
N ALA A 295 -18.06 3.68 14.24
CA ALA A 295 -17.65 5.08 14.29
C ALA A 295 -16.94 5.56 13.01
N LYS A 296 -16.95 6.86 12.81
CA LYS A 296 -16.28 7.57 11.71
C LYS A 296 -15.23 8.52 12.28
N PRO A 297 -14.13 8.00 12.83
CA PRO A 297 -13.07 8.85 13.35
C PRO A 297 -12.24 9.45 12.23
N THR A 298 -11.47 10.47 12.56
CA THR A 298 -10.29 10.88 11.78
C THR A 298 -9.08 10.22 12.40
N LEU A 299 -8.28 9.54 11.58
CA LEU A 299 -7.07 8.83 11.98
C LEU A 299 -5.84 9.52 11.40
N GLU A 300 -4.69 9.38 12.05
CA GLU A 300 -3.41 9.80 11.51
C GLU A 300 -2.62 8.57 11.07
N PHE A 301 -2.07 8.62 9.86
CA PHE A 301 -1.08 7.67 9.38
C PHE A 301 0.27 8.34 9.23
N ARG A 302 1.29 7.61 9.62
CA ARG A 302 2.68 7.98 9.38
C ARG A 302 3.26 7.05 8.31
N LEU A 303 3.83 7.62 7.25
CA LEU A 303 4.42 6.88 6.14
C LEU A 303 5.85 7.27 5.91
N ASN A 304 6.73 6.29 5.83
CA ASN A 304 8.02 6.45 5.20
C ASN A 304 7.98 5.75 3.82
N LEU A 305 7.83 6.57 2.76
CA LEU A 305 7.66 6.06 1.38
C LEU A 305 8.85 5.24 0.89
N ALA A 306 10.08 5.63 1.30
CA ALA A 306 11.29 4.96 0.86
C ALA A 306 11.34 3.49 1.34
N TYR A 307 10.78 3.24 2.53
CA TYR A 307 10.74 1.92 3.17
C TYR A 307 9.39 1.22 3.02
N ASN A 308 8.38 1.92 2.51
CA ASN A 308 6.99 1.47 2.44
C ASN A 308 6.43 0.95 3.77
N VAL A 309 6.67 1.66 4.85
CA VAL A 309 6.16 1.34 6.19
C VAL A 309 5.06 2.32 6.57
N TRP A 310 3.87 1.79 6.80
CA TRP A 310 2.67 2.52 7.24
C TRP A 310 2.38 2.22 8.71
N ASN A 311 2.33 3.28 9.56
CA ASN A 311 2.11 3.18 11.01
C ASN A 311 0.95 4.05 11.47
#